data_83dd5bad7930c1fbcde4f6c60afd9eff
#
_entry.id   83dd5bad7930c1fbcde4f6c60afd9eff
#
_cell.length_a   1.000
_cell.length_b   1.000
_cell.length_c   1.000
_cell.angle_alpha   90.00
_cell.angle_beta   90.00
_cell.angle_gamma   90.00
#
_symmetry.space_group_name_H-M   'P 1'
#
loop_
_entity.id
_entity.type
_entity.pdbx_description
1 polymer ?
#
loop_
_entity_poly.entity_id
_entity_poly.type
_entity_poly.pdbx_seq_one_letter_code
_entity_poly.pdbx_strand_id
1 'polypeptide(L)'
;MTQFTNRRVLVTGGSRGIGAEIVRHLRRLGASVAFTYFGSQEKARSLADECGAFALYGDVSSDADTDRVAEEAKACLGGPIDTLVLNAGISTSGLLTDLSLDEWNRLFAVNVTGAFLYAKKMIPDMVLAKFGRIVTVSSIWGVVGASCEVAYSASKAALLGFTKALAKELGPSGITVNAVAPGVIDTDMMAGYGEEDRRSLVDQTPLCRLGSPSDVAAAVSYFLSDEASFLTGQVLSPGGGIVIV
;
A
#
# COMPACT_ATOMS: atom_id res chain seq x y z
N MET A 1 20.95 -0.38 -14.29
CA MET A 1 19.92 -1.05 -15.12
C MET A 1 18.57 -0.74 -14.50
N THR A 2 17.60 -0.33 -15.29
CA THR A 2 16.25 0.00 -14.83
C THR A 2 15.48 -1.32 -14.65
N GLN A 3 15.28 -1.72 -13.40
CA GLN A 3 14.72 -3.03 -13.00
C GLN A 3 13.24 -3.22 -13.43
N PHE A 4 12.49 -2.11 -13.57
CA PHE A 4 11.06 -2.12 -13.87
C PHE A 4 10.71 -1.52 -15.24
N THR A 5 11.64 -1.51 -16.19
CA THR A 5 11.35 -1.08 -17.56
C THR A 5 10.19 -1.91 -18.14
N ASN A 6 9.19 -1.25 -18.70
CA ASN A 6 7.95 -1.85 -19.22
C ASN A 6 6.92 -2.30 -18.18
N ARG A 7 7.11 -2.08 -16.87
CA ARG A 7 6.08 -2.31 -15.86
C ARG A 7 5.09 -1.14 -15.82
N ARG A 8 3.81 -1.46 -15.82
CA ARG A 8 2.71 -0.52 -15.65
C ARG A 8 2.14 -0.67 -14.25
N VAL A 9 2.45 0.30 -13.40
CA VAL A 9 2.17 0.23 -11.97
C VAL A 9 1.03 1.17 -11.60
N LEU A 10 0.07 0.67 -10.84
CA LEU A 10 -0.91 1.49 -10.13
C LEU A 10 -0.64 1.44 -8.63
N VAL A 11 -0.47 2.62 -8.00
CA VAL A 11 -0.30 2.77 -6.55
C VAL A 11 -1.52 3.48 -5.97
N THR A 12 -2.27 2.84 -5.08
CA THR A 12 -3.38 3.53 -4.41
C THR A 12 -2.87 4.39 -3.24
N GLY A 13 -3.40 5.63 -3.09
CA GLY A 13 -2.98 6.55 -2.04
C GLY A 13 -1.54 7.03 -2.17
N GLY A 14 -1.10 7.38 -3.40
CA GLY A 14 0.28 7.72 -3.73
C GLY A 14 0.71 9.15 -3.45
N SER A 15 -0.16 10.05 -2.96
CA SER A 15 0.15 11.49 -2.90
C SER A 15 1.03 11.94 -1.73
N ARG A 16 1.21 11.11 -0.70
CA ARG A 16 1.98 11.45 0.52
C ARG A 16 2.56 10.21 1.22
N GLY A 17 3.46 10.45 2.18
CA GLY A 17 4.00 9.43 3.06
C GLY A 17 4.61 8.23 2.31
N ILE A 18 4.29 7.03 2.76
CA ILE A 18 4.77 5.77 2.18
C ILE A 18 4.41 5.66 0.70
N GLY A 19 3.16 5.99 0.32
CA GLY A 19 2.70 5.90 -1.05
C GLY A 19 3.49 6.79 -2.01
N ALA A 20 3.79 8.02 -1.61
CA ALA A 20 4.58 8.95 -2.43
C ALA A 20 6.01 8.45 -2.64
N GLU A 21 6.63 7.90 -1.60
CA GLU A 21 7.98 7.35 -1.75
C GLU A 21 7.99 6.06 -2.60
N ILE A 22 6.95 5.22 -2.51
CA ILE A 22 6.79 4.08 -3.42
C ILE A 22 6.70 4.56 -4.88
N VAL A 23 5.93 5.60 -5.17
CA VAL A 23 5.83 6.19 -6.52
C VAL A 23 7.20 6.68 -7.00
N ARG A 24 7.92 7.49 -6.19
CA ARG A 24 9.27 7.97 -6.52
C ARG A 24 10.24 6.81 -6.78
N HIS A 25 10.23 5.84 -5.89
CA HIS A 25 11.14 4.70 -5.94
C HIS A 25 10.94 3.87 -7.22
N LEU A 26 9.70 3.52 -7.55
CA LEU A 26 9.37 2.76 -8.75
C LEU A 26 9.67 3.54 -10.04
N ARG A 27 9.44 4.86 -10.06
CA ARG A 27 9.84 5.72 -11.18
C ARG A 27 11.36 5.73 -11.38
N ARG A 28 12.15 5.85 -10.30
CA ARG A 28 13.62 5.74 -10.38
C ARG A 28 14.09 4.40 -10.92
N LEU A 29 13.36 3.33 -10.65
CA LEU A 29 13.64 2.00 -11.18
C LEU A 29 13.11 1.77 -12.61
N GLY A 30 12.50 2.77 -13.24
CA GLY A 30 12.11 2.76 -14.65
C GLY A 30 10.66 2.33 -14.93
N ALA A 31 9.83 2.13 -13.92
CA ALA A 31 8.42 1.82 -14.10
C ALA A 31 7.63 3.00 -14.67
N SER A 32 6.57 2.73 -15.44
CA SER A 32 5.50 3.68 -15.73
C SER A 32 4.49 3.61 -14.59
N VAL A 33 4.27 4.73 -13.89
CA VAL A 33 3.49 4.75 -12.64
C VAL A 33 2.32 5.72 -12.74
N ALA A 34 1.11 5.22 -12.43
CA ALA A 34 -0.04 6.01 -12.06
C ALA A 34 -0.32 5.82 -10.56
N PHE A 35 -0.87 6.84 -9.91
CA PHE A 35 -1.24 6.73 -8.50
C PHE A 35 -2.53 7.48 -8.20
N THR A 36 -3.30 6.96 -7.22
CA THR A 36 -4.53 7.62 -6.79
C THR A 36 -4.30 8.60 -5.66
N TYR A 37 -5.14 9.62 -5.60
CA TYR A 37 -5.25 10.53 -4.47
C TYR A 37 -6.70 10.96 -4.26
N PHE A 38 -7.06 11.39 -3.03
CA PHE A 38 -8.39 11.91 -2.71
C PHE A 38 -8.34 13.30 -2.07
N GLY A 39 -7.58 13.54 -1.02
CA GLY A 39 -7.61 14.81 -0.27
C GLY A 39 -6.40 15.73 -0.45
N SER A 40 -5.40 15.38 -1.25
CA SER A 40 -4.10 16.08 -1.30
C SER A 40 -3.70 16.45 -2.73
N GLN A 41 -4.55 17.24 -3.42
CA GLN A 41 -4.38 17.56 -4.84
C GLN A 41 -3.05 18.25 -5.15
N GLU A 42 -2.63 19.24 -4.35
CA GLU A 42 -1.37 19.95 -4.56
C GLU A 42 -0.16 19.03 -4.42
N LYS A 43 -0.14 18.20 -3.36
CA LYS A 43 0.92 17.19 -3.16
C LYS A 43 0.94 16.17 -4.31
N ALA A 44 -0.23 15.76 -4.80
CA ALA A 44 -0.34 14.82 -5.92
C ALA A 44 0.21 15.43 -7.21
N ARG A 45 -0.14 16.67 -7.54
CA ARG A 45 0.39 17.37 -8.72
C ARG A 45 1.90 17.55 -8.63
N SER A 46 2.39 18.05 -7.49
CA SER A 46 3.83 18.26 -7.27
C SER A 46 4.63 16.96 -7.46
N LEU A 47 4.13 15.84 -6.92
CA LEU A 47 4.77 14.54 -7.09
C LEU A 47 4.74 14.04 -8.55
N ALA A 48 3.62 14.24 -9.24
CA ALA A 48 3.48 13.87 -10.64
C ALA A 48 4.50 14.62 -11.51
N ASP A 49 4.63 15.93 -11.31
CA ASP A 49 5.57 16.79 -12.02
C ASP A 49 7.02 16.43 -11.68
N GLU A 50 7.33 16.16 -10.40
CA GLU A 50 8.66 15.78 -9.91
C GLU A 50 9.21 14.52 -10.58
N CYS A 51 8.39 13.48 -10.68
CA CYS A 51 8.88 12.16 -11.09
C CYS A 51 8.29 11.64 -12.42
N GLY A 52 7.45 12.42 -13.10
CA GLY A 52 6.82 12.03 -14.36
C GLY A 52 5.82 10.88 -14.19
N ALA A 53 5.11 10.85 -13.07
CA ALA A 53 4.02 9.90 -12.80
C ALA A 53 2.65 10.53 -13.11
N PHE A 54 1.59 9.70 -13.17
CA PHE A 54 0.23 10.16 -13.44
C PHE A 54 -0.59 10.18 -12.15
N ALA A 55 -1.07 11.36 -11.74
CA ALA A 55 -1.93 11.53 -10.57
C ALA A 55 -3.40 11.42 -10.97
N LEU A 56 -4.14 10.47 -10.41
CA LEU A 56 -5.54 10.18 -10.69
C LEU A 56 -6.40 10.45 -9.44
N TYR A 57 -7.38 11.34 -9.56
CA TYR A 57 -8.28 11.63 -8.45
C TYR A 57 -9.32 10.52 -8.29
N GLY A 58 -9.58 10.04 -7.07
CA GLY A 58 -10.66 9.10 -6.79
C GLY A 58 -10.69 8.63 -5.34
N ASP A 59 -11.90 8.45 -4.80
CA ASP A 59 -12.11 7.78 -3.51
C ASP A 59 -12.00 6.26 -3.72
N VAL A 60 -10.99 5.65 -3.10
CA VAL A 60 -10.75 4.20 -3.20
C VAL A 60 -11.92 3.36 -2.68
N SER A 61 -12.79 3.91 -1.85
CA SER A 61 -13.97 3.24 -1.31
C SER A 61 -15.20 3.30 -2.24
N SER A 62 -15.11 4.05 -3.35
CA SER A 62 -16.18 4.20 -4.36
C SER A 62 -15.95 3.26 -5.54
N ASP A 63 -16.90 2.37 -5.81
CA ASP A 63 -16.84 1.46 -6.97
C ASP A 63 -16.83 2.24 -8.29
N ALA A 64 -17.65 3.29 -8.40
CA ALA A 64 -17.68 4.15 -9.58
C ALA A 64 -16.35 4.90 -9.83
N ASP A 65 -15.72 5.41 -8.76
CA ASP A 65 -14.41 6.04 -8.90
C ASP A 65 -13.34 5.00 -9.26
N THR A 66 -13.42 3.80 -8.69
CA THR A 66 -12.49 2.71 -8.99
C THR A 66 -12.58 2.29 -10.45
N ASP A 67 -13.79 2.19 -11.03
CA ASP A 67 -14.00 1.92 -12.45
C ASP A 67 -13.36 2.98 -13.33
N ARG A 68 -13.67 4.25 -13.08
CA ARG A 68 -13.12 5.38 -13.84
C ARG A 68 -11.58 5.44 -13.74
N VAL A 69 -11.04 5.35 -12.55
CA VAL A 69 -9.58 5.38 -12.32
C VAL A 69 -8.87 4.19 -12.97
N ALA A 70 -9.49 3.02 -12.99
CA ALA A 70 -8.93 1.85 -13.66
C ALA A 70 -8.74 2.11 -15.17
N GLU A 71 -9.74 2.67 -15.83
CA GLU A 71 -9.66 2.98 -17.26
C GLU A 71 -8.72 4.16 -17.55
N GLU A 72 -8.72 5.21 -16.73
CA GLU A 72 -7.77 6.32 -16.82
C GLU A 72 -6.32 5.84 -16.66
N ALA A 73 -6.05 4.94 -15.70
CA ALA A 73 -4.72 4.37 -15.48
C ALA A 73 -4.24 3.56 -16.70
N LYS A 74 -5.09 2.73 -17.29
CA LYS A 74 -4.78 1.98 -18.51
C LYS A 74 -4.48 2.92 -19.66
N ALA A 75 -5.29 3.97 -19.83
CA ALA A 75 -5.11 4.95 -20.90
C ALA A 75 -3.77 5.71 -20.77
N CYS A 76 -3.47 6.28 -19.60
CA CYS A 76 -2.27 7.07 -19.39
C CYS A 76 -0.98 6.23 -19.38
N LEU A 77 -1.05 4.95 -18.99
CA LEU A 77 0.09 4.03 -18.99
C LEU A 77 0.24 3.24 -20.30
N GLY A 78 -0.68 3.42 -21.26
CA GLY A 78 -0.62 2.80 -22.57
C GLY A 78 -0.89 1.30 -22.58
N GLY A 79 -1.74 0.80 -21.67
CA GLY A 79 -2.16 -0.59 -21.63
C GLY A 79 -2.54 -1.12 -20.23
N PRO A 80 -2.82 -2.43 -20.13
CA PRO A 80 -3.22 -3.07 -18.89
C PRO A 80 -2.21 -2.89 -17.77
N ILE A 81 -2.72 -2.77 -16.54
CA ILE A 81 -1.90 -2.70 -15.32
C ILE A 81 -1.39 -4.10 -15.00
N ASP A 82 -0.08 -4.27 -14.91
CA ASP A 82 0.58 -5.53 -14.57
C ASP A 82 1.08 -5.57 -13.13
N THR A 83 1.12 -4.42 -12.45
CA THR A 83 1.66 -4.29 -11.11
C THR A 83 0.75 -3.37 -10.27
N LEU A 84 0.29 -3.87 -9.11
CA LEU A 84 -0.65 -3.18 -8.25
C LEU A 84 -0.12 -3.06 -6.82
N VAL A 85 -0.06 -1.82 -6.31
CA VAL A 85 0.28 -1.54 -4.92
C VAL A 85 -0.94 -0.99 -4.19
N LEU A 86 -1.51 -1.79 -3.31
CA LEU A 86 -2.67 -1.47 -2.49
C LEU A 86 -2.20 -0.82 -1.19
N ASN A 87 -1.91 0.49 -1.25
CA ASN A 87 -1.34 1.26 -0.15
C ASN A 87 -2.33 2.20 0.53
N ALA A 88 -3.40 2.64 -0.16
CA ALA A 88 -4.37 3.57 0.42
C ALA A 88 -4.89 3.09 1.78
N GLY A 89 -4.90 3.98 2.75
CA GLY A 89 -5.39 3.68 4.08
C GLY A 89 -5.50 4.92 4.96
N ILE A 90 -6.37 4.81 5.94
CA ILE A 90 -6.56 5.76 7.04
C ILE A 90 -6.39 5.02 8.37
N SER A 91 -6.10 5.76 9.42
CA SER A 91 -6.08 5.26 10.79
C SER A 91 -7.07 6.02 11.65
N THR A 92 -7.49 5.39 12.73
CA THR A 92 -8.23 6.01 13.84
C THR A 92 -7.67 5.45 15.14
N SER A 93 -7.61 6.27 16.19
CA SER A 93 -7.17 5.86 17.51
C SER A 93 -8.21 6.26 18.55
N GLY A 94 -8.39 5.43 19.57
CA GLY A 94 -9.34 5.61 20.65
C GLY A 94 -9.78 4.29 21.25
N LEU A 95 -10.50 4.33 22.40
CA LEU A 95 -11.06 3.13 22.98
C LEU A 95 -12.15 2.55 22.06
N LEU A 96 -12.27 1.22 22.04
CA LEU A 96 -13.29 0.55 21.23
C LEU A 96 -14.70 1.02 21.59
N THR A 97 -14.96 1.32 22.87
CA THR A 97 -16.27 1.79 23.36
C THR A 97 -16.66 3.16 22.83
N ASP A 98 -15.70 3.96 22.40
CA ASP A 98 -15.91 5.33 21.93
C ASP A 98 -16.00 5.39 20.39
N LEU A 99 -15.60 4.31 19.72
CA LEU A 99 -15.61 4.22 18.27
C LEU A 99 -17.03 4.09 17.74
N SER A 100 -17.45 5.01 16.88
CA SER A 100 -18.74 4.92 16.21
C SER A 100 -18.75 3.87 15.10
N LEU A 101 -19.94 3.34 14.78
CA LEU A 101 -20.12 2.43 13.65
C LEU A 101 -19.76 3.09 12.31
N ASP A 102 -19.99 4.38 12.17
CA ASP A 102 -19.66 5.11 10.94
C ASP A 102 -18.15 5.23 10.74
N GLU A 103 -17.38 5.49 11.80
CA GLU A 103 -15.92 5.50 11.76
C GLU A 103 -15.36 4.12 11.43
N TRP A 104 -15.89 3.07 12.07
CA TRP A 104 -15.55 1.69 11.74
C TRP A 104 -15.81 1.39 10.25
N ASN A 105 -17.01 1.68 9.77
CA ASN A 105 -17.40 1.44 8.38
C ASN A 105 -16.53 2.24 7.40
N ARG A 106 -16.25 3.52 7.70
CA ARG A 106 -15.38 4.35 6.86
C ARG A 106 -13.97 3.80 6.78
N LEU A 107 -13.43 3.35 7.90
CA LEU A 107 -12.08 2.76 7.95
C LEU A 107 -12.01 1.47 7.12
N PHE A 108 -12.97 0.57 7.27
CA PHE A 108 -13.03 -0.65 6.47
C PHE A 108 -13.31 -0.37 5.00
N ALA A 109 -14.15 0.59 4.67
CA ALA A 109 -14.41 0.98 3.29
C ALA A 109 -13.13 1.43 2.57
N VAL A 110 -12.28 2.23 3.24
CA VAL A 110 -11.01 2.70 2.65
C VAL A 110 -9.96 1.60 2.66
N ASN A 111 -9.69 0.99 3.83
CA ASN A 111 -8.54 0.11 4.02
C ASN A 111 -8.72 -1.27 3.39
N VAL A 112 -9.95 -1.79 3.35
CA VAL A 112 -10.25 -3.16 2.95
C VAL A 112 -11.05 -3.21 1.65
N THR A 113 -12.22 -2.54 1.62
CA THR A 113 -13.07 -2.55 0.43
C THR A 113 -12.37 -1.91 -0.77
N GLY A 114 -11.65 -0.81 -0.57
CA GLY A 114 -10.84 -0.18 -1.62
C GLY A 114 -9.80 -1.13 -2.22
N ALA A 115 -9.09 -1.88 -1.38
CA ALA A 115 -8.13 -2.89 -1.86
C ALA A 115 -8.82 -3.99 -2.68
N PHE A 116 -9.98 -4.47 -2.22
CA PHE A 116 -10.80 -5.44 -2.95
C PHE A 116 -11.25 -4.89 -4.31
N LEU A 117 -11.78 -3.66 -4.38
CA LEU A 117 -12.28 -3.06 -5.60
C LEU A 117 -11.18 -2.96 -6.67
N TYR A 118 -10.02 -2.38 -6.31
CA TYR A 118 -8.89 -2.27 -7.26
C TYR A 118 -8.35 -3.63 -7.69
N ALA A 119 -8.21 -4.59 -6.78
CA ALA A 119 -7.77 -5.94 -7.13
C ALA A 119 -8.75 -6.59 -8.11
N LYS A 120 -10.05 -6.54 -7.83
CA LYS A 120 -11.11 -7.08 -8.70
C LYS A 120 -11.05 -6.53 -10.13
N LYS A 121 -10.70 -5.25 -10.30
CA LYS A 121 -10.62 -4.60 -11.63
C LYS A 121 -9.35 -4.93 -12.40
N MET A 122 -8.21 -5.13 -11.71
CA MET A 122 -6.91 -5.35 -12.36
C MET A 122 -6.62 -6.83 -12.63
N ILE A 123 -7.10 -7.74 -11.79
CA ILE A 123 -6.82 -9.18 -11.87
C ILE A 123 -7.19 -9.81 -13.22
N PRO A 124 -8.33 -9.50 -13.88
CA PRO A 124 -8.68 -10.13 -15.15
C PRO A 124 -7.61 -9.95 -16.23
N ASP A 125 -7.06 -8.75 -16.37
CA ASP A 125 -6.00 -8.45 -17.33
C ASP A 125 -4.69 -9.19 -16.98
N MET A 126 -4.33 -9.26 -15.69
CA MET A 126 -3.16 -10.01 -15.21
C MET A 126 -3.31 -11.52 -15.47
N VAL A 127 -4.52 -12.08 -15.27
CA VAL A 127 -4.80 -13.50 -15.56
C VAL A 127 -4.67 -13.78 -17.06
N LEU A 128 -5.17 -12.91 -17.90
CA LEU A 128 -5.04 -13.03 -19.36
C LEU A 128 -3.57 -12.98 -19.80
N ALA A 129 -2.79 -12.08 -19.20
CA ALA A 129 -1.36 -11.92 -19.48
C ALA A 129 -0.48 -13.04 -18.88
N LYS A 130 -1.02 -13.88 -18.00
CA LYS A 130 -0.28 -14.87 -17.20
C LYS A 130 0.87 -14.24 -16.41
N PHE A 131 0.68 -13.02 -15.98
CA PHE A 131 1.67 -12.22 -15.26
C PHE A 131 0.98 -11.15 -14.42
N GLY A 132 1.42 -11.00 -13.19
CA GLY A 132 1.01 -9.90 -12.31
C GLY A 132 1.84 -9.87 -11.03
N ARG A 133 1.93 -8.68 -10.43
CA ARG A 133 2.56 -8.46 -9.12
C ARG A 133 1.62 -7.59 -8.28
N ILE A 134 1.17 -8.11 -7.14
CA ILE A 134 0.28 -7.39 -6.22
C ILE A 134 0.95 -7.30 -4.85
N VAL A 135 1.05 -6.10 -4.30
CA VAL A 135 1.53 -5.88 -2.94
C VAL A 135 0.50 -5.08 -2.15
N THR A 136 0.09 -5.60 -1.00
CA THR A 136 -0.74 -4.88 -0.02
C THR A 136 0.15 -4.23 1.04
N VAL A 137 -0.15 -2.99 1.42
CA VAL A 137 0.52 -2.32 2.54
C VAL A 137 -0.36 -2.45 3.78
N SER A 138 -0.01 -3.42 4.63
CA SER A 138 -0.63 -3.67 5.93
C SER A 138 0.01 -2.82 7.04
N SER A 139 0.25 -3.38 8.20
CA SER A 139 0.93 -2.79 9.36
C SER A 139 1.38 -3.90 10.32
N ILE A 140 2.38 -3.66 11.14
CA ILE A 140 2.67 -4.52 12.30
C ILE A 140 1.45 -4.68 13.20
N TRP A 141 0.59 -3.64 13.31
CA TRP A 141 -0.65 -3.73 14.07
C TRP A 141 -1.69 -4.68 13.45
N GLY A 142 -1.59 -4.97 12.18
CA GLY A 142 -2.36 -6.04 11.54
C GLY A 142 -1.83 -7.44 11.90
N VAL A 143 -0.61 -7.55 12.41
CA VAL A 143 0.01 -8.82 12.82
C VAL A 143 -0.25 -9.09 14.31
N VAL A 144 0.03 -8.11 15.17
CA VAL A 144 0.00 -8.30 16.63
C VAL A 144 -1.12 -7.53 17.34
N GLY A 145 -1.80 -6.61 16.66
CA GLY A 145 -2.75 -5.70 17.26
C GLY A 145 -2.09 -4.55 18.03
N ALA A 146 -2.87 -3.50 18.31
CA ALA A 146 -2.43 -2.41 19.18
C ALA A 146 -3.60 -1.92 20.05
N SER A 147 -3.30 -1.54 21.29
CA SER A 147 -4.25 -0.89 22.18
C SER A 147 -4.68 0.44 21.58
N CYS A 148 -5.95 0.81 21.75
CA CYS A 148 -6.55 2.02 21.19
C CYS A 148 -6.57 2.09 19.64
N GLU A 149 -6.22 1.02 18.92
CA GLU A 149 -6.25 0.93 17.47
C GLU A 149 -6.98 -0.33 16.98
N VAL A 150 -8.06 -0.73 17.68
CA VAL A 150 -8.74 -2.01 17.40
C VAL A 150 -9.27 -2.08 15.97
N ALA A 151 -9.96 -1.04 15.47
CA ALA A 151 -10.49 -1.02 14.12
C ALA A 151 -9.38 -1.01 13.06
N TYR A 152 -8.34 -0.20 13.27
CA TYR A 152 -7.19 -0.15 12.37
C TYR A 152 -6.48 -1.49 12.32
N SER A 153 -6.16 -2.08 13.46
CA SER A 153 -5.53 -3.41 13.55
C SER A 153 -6.37 -4.47 12.83
N ALA A 154 -7.69 -4.50 13.06
CA ALA A 154 -8.60 -5.42 12.39
C ALA A 154 -8.59 -5.23 10.86
N SER A 155 -8.63 -3.99 10.37
CA SER A 155 -8.58 -3.71 8.94
C SER A 155 -7.26 -4.13 8.29
N LYS A 156 -6.14 -3.92 8.99
CA LYS A 156 -4.81 -4.32 8.50
C LYS A 156 -4.57 -5.83 8.58
N ALA A 157 -5.15 -6.52 9.58
CA ALA A 157 -5.20 -7.98 9.63
C ALA A 157 -6.04 -8.57 8.48
N ALA A 158 -7.16 -7.93 8.11
CA ALA A 158 -7.98 -8.34 6.97
C ALA A 158 -7.17 -8.33 5.66
N LEU A 159 -6.29 -7.34 5.44
CA LEU A 159 -5.39 -7.31 4.27
C LEU A 159 -4.41 -8.49 4.24
N LEU A 160 -3.94 -8.97 5.40
CA LEU A 160 -3.07 -10.15 5.45
C LEU A 160 -3.82 -11.42 5.05
N GLY A 161 -5.06 -11.60 5.51
CA GLY A 161 -5.94 -12.68 5.07
C GLY A 161 -6.25 -12.62 3.59
N PHE A 162 -6.60 -11.44 3.08
CA PHE A 162 -6.85 -11.15 1.67
C PHE A 162 -5.63 -11.51 0.80
N THR A 163 -4.43 -11.07 1.19
CA THR A 163 -3.17 -11.39 0.51
C THR A 163 -2.95 -12.90 0.39
N LYS A 164 -3.07 -13.64 1.49
CA LYS A 164 -2.85 -15.09 1.54
C LYS A 164 -3.85 -15.86 0.70
N ALA A 165 -5.12 -15.44 0.70
CA ALA A 165 -6.16 -16.08 -0.11
C ALA A 165 -5.93 -15.85 -1.61
N LEU A 166 -5.71 -14.59 -2.02
CA LEU A 166 -5.42 -14.24 -3.41
C LEU A 166 -4.14 -14.90 -3.93
N ALA A 167 -3.10 -15.02 -3.11
CA ALA A 167 -1.86 -15.69 -3.50
C ALA A 167 -2.10 -17.15 -3.94
N LYS A 168 -2.98 -17.85 -3.23
CA LYS A 168 -3.36 -19.23 -3.59
C LYS A 168 -4.22 -19.29 -4.85
N GLU A 169 -5.16 -18.36 -4.99
CA GLU A 169 -6.08 -18.30 -6.11
C GLU A 169 -5.37 -17.93 -7.43
N LEU A 170 -4.46 -16.98 -7.37
CA LEU A 170 -3.82 -16.39 -8.55
C LEU A 170 -2.48 -17.04 -8.93
N GLY A 171 -1.88 -17.81 -8.03
CA GLY A 171 -0.61 -18.52 -8.28
C GLY A 171 -0.60 -19.33 -9.58
N PRO A 172 -1.64 -20.13 -9.91
CA PRO A 172 -1.70 -20.86 -11.19
C PRO A 172 -1.67 -19.99 -12.44
N SER A 173 -1.93 -18.69 -12.30
CA SER A 173 -1.86 -17.69 -13.38
C SER A 173 -0.53 -16.93 -13.43
N GLY A 174 0.49 -17.33 -12.65
CA GLY A 174 1.80 -16.66 -12.63
C GLY A 174 1.80 -15.31 -11.92
N ILE A 175 0.77 -15.04 -11.10
CA ILE A 175 0.62 -13.78 -10.36
C ILE A 175 1.08 -14.01 -8.91
N THR A 176 1.96 -13.13 -8.41
CA THR A 176 2.34 -13.14 -6.99
C THR A 176 1.58 -12.07 -6.22
N VAL A 177 1.17 -12.40 -5.00
CA VAL A 177 0.47 -11.50 -4.08
C VAL A 177 1.16 -11.55 -2.72
N ASN A 178 1.74 -10.45 -2.27
CA ASN A 178 2.46 -10.37 -1.01
C ASN A 178 2.01 -9.15 -0.19
N ALA A 179 2.35 -9.12 1.10
CA ALA A 179 2.06 -8.02 1.99
C ALA A 179 3.36 -7.42 2.57
N VAL A 180 3.42 -6.10 2.64
CA VAL A 180 4.38 -5.40 3.47
C VAL A 180 3.64 -4.91 4.71
N ALA A 181 4.20 -5.19 5.90
CA ALA A 181 3.66 -4.79 7.19
C ALA A 181 4.65 -3.83 7.90
N PRO A 182 4.64 -2.53 7.57
CA PRO A 182 5.57 -1.57 8.14
C PRO A 182 5.43 -1.47 9.67
N GLY A 183 6.56 -1.21 10.34
CA GLY A 183 6.58 -0.74 11.72
C GLY A 183 6.20 0.74 11.84
N VAL A 184 6.78 1.41 12.83
CA VAL A 184 6.57 2.85 13.01
C VAL A 184 7.41 3.62 11.99
N ILE A 185 6.75 4.27 11.05
CA ILE A 185 7.37 5.02 9.94
C ILE A 185 7.14 6.51 10.13
N ASP A 186 8.19 7.31 10.04
CA ASP A 186 8.12 8.77 10.16
C ASP A 186 7.41 9.38 8.93
N THR A 187 6.14 9.69 9.11
CA THR A 187 5.24 10.22 8.07
C THR A 187 4.29 11.26 8.68
N ASP A 188 3.48 11.91 7.83
CA ASP A 188 2.41 12.82 8.28
C ASP A 188 1.44 12.16 9.30
N MET A 189 1.33 10.83 9.33
CA MET A 189 0.54 10.10 10.34
C MET A 189 1.09 10.25 11.76
N MET A 190 2.38 10.56 11.89
CA MET A 190 3.04 10.80 13.18
C MET A 190 2.93 12.27 13.65
N ALA A 191 2.20 13.14 12.94
CA ALA A 191 2.11 14.56 13.27
C ALA A 191 1.48 14.85 14.65
N GLY A 192 0.67 13.92 15.18
CA GLY A 192 0.07 14.01 16.51
C GLY A 192 0.95 13.52 17.67
N TYR A 193 2.12 12.93 17.38
CA TYR A 193 3.02 12.39 18.40
C TYR A 193 4.02 13.44 18.86
N GLY A 194 4.10 13.65 20.17
CA GLY A 194 5.11 14.53 20.79
C GLY A 194 6.53 13.95 20.72
N GLU A 195 7.53 14.76 21.11
CA GLU A 195 8.92 14.31 21.11
C GLU A 195 9.17 13.13 22.07
N GLU A 196 8.48 13.11 23.21
CA GLU A 196 8.58 12.04 24.20
C GLU A 196 8.02 10.71 23.66
N ASP A 197 6.85 10.76 23.00
CA ASP A 197 6.25 9.59 22.35
C ASP A 197 7.17 9.05 21.24
N ARG A 198 7.71 9.94 20.41
CA ARG A 198 8.66 9.57 19.35
C ARG A 198 9.91 8.93 19.91
N ARG A 199 10.47 9.46 21.01
CA ARG A 199 11.63 8.88 21.69
C ARG A 199 11.30 7.48 22.23
N SER A 200 10.15 7.33 22.89
CA SER A 200 9.68 6.04 23.40
C SER A 200 9.56 4.99 22.28
N LEU A 201 9.05 5.37 21.11
CA LEU A 201 8.95 4.46 19.95
C LEU A 201 10.34 4.10 19.37
N VAL A 202 11.28 5.03 19.38
CA VAL A 202 12.69 4.76 19.01
C VAL A 202 13.33 3.77 19.98
N ASP A 203 13.14 3.98 21.28
CA ASP A 203 13.71 3.11 22.34
C ASP A 203 13.14 1.69 22.28
N GLN A 204 11.88 1.53 21.86
CA GLN A 204 11.23 0.23 21.64
C GLN A 204 11.65 -0.44 20.33
N THR A 205 12.30 0.28 19.43
CA THR A 205 12.74 -0.25 18.14
C THR A 205 14.20 -0.74 18.24
N PRO A 206 14.49 -2.04 18.06
CA PRO A 206 15.84 -2.58 18.17
C PRO A 206 16.90 -1.90 17.31
N LEU A 207 16.51 -1.38 16.12
CA LEU A 207 17.43 -0.59 15.27
C LEU A 207 17.59 0.87 15.73
N CYS A 208 17.04 1.25 16.90
CA CYS A 208 17.19 2.56 17.54
C CYS A 208 16.86 3.75 16.62
N ARG A 209 15.89 3.60 15.75
CA ARG A 209 15.35 4.67 14.89
C ARG A 209 13.92 4.36 14.45
N LEU A 210 13.18 5.39 14.10
CA LEU A 210 11.97 5.22 13.32
C LEU A 210 12.32 4.78 11.89
N GLY A 211 11.42 4.03 11.26
CA GLY A 211 11.53 3.73 9.84
C GLY A 211 11.26 4.98 9.00
N SER A 212 11.79 4.98 7.78
CA SER A 212 11.51 5.99 6.77
C SER A 212 10.57 5.42 5.69
N PRO A 213 9.85 6.26 4.93
CA PRO A 213 9.11 5.79 3.77
C PRO A 213 9.96 5.01 2.76
N SER A 214 11.26 5.30 2.65
CA SER A 214 12.18 4.58 1.77
C SER A 214 12.46 3.14 2.23
N ASP A 215 12.46 2.87 3.55
CA ASP A 215 12.59 1.51 4.07
C ASP A 215 11.41 0.63 3.59
N VAL A 216 10.21 1.21 3.55
CA VAL A 216 9.01 0.52 3.07
C VAL A 216 9.00 0.39 1.55
N ALA A 217 9.37 1.44 0.82
CA ALA A 217 9.41 1.42 -0.64
C ALA A 217 10.40 0.37 -1.16
N ALA A 218 11.53 0.17 -0.50
CA ALA A 218 12.50 -0.88 -0.81
C ALA A 218 11.88 -2.29 -0.62
N ALA A 219 11.17 -2.53 0.46
CA ALA A 219 10.47 -3.80 0.71
C ALA A 219 9.38 -4.08 -0.33
N VAL A 220 8.59 -3.05 -0.69
CA VAL A 220 7.57 -3.14 -1.75
C VAL A 220 8.23 -3.46 -3.09
N SER A 221 9.28 -2.74 -3.48
CA SER A 221 9.96 -2.96 -4.78
C SER A 221 10.58 -4.36 -4.86
N TYR A 222 11.10 -4.91 -3.76
CA TYR A 222 11.59 -6.28 -3.73
C TYR A 222 10.49 -7.28 -4.10
N PHE A 223 9.30 -7.20 -3.48
CA PHE A 223 8.19 -8.10 -3.83
C PHE A 223 7.64 -7.91 -5.25
N LEU A 224 7.85 -6.76 -5.85
CA LEU A 224 7.44 -6.49 -7.22
C LEU A 224 8.48 -6.95 -8.26
N SER A 225 9.70 -7.25 -7.83
CA SER A 225 10.82 -7.62 -8.70
C SER A 225 10.73 -9.06 -9.21
N ASP A 226 11.53 -9.38 -10.21
CA ASP A 226 11.62 -10.73 -10.76
C ASP A 226 12.39 -11.68 -9.82
N GLU A 227 13.27 -11.15 -8.97
CA GLU A 227 13.98 -11.89 -7.93
C GLU A 227 13.02 -12.47 -6.88
N ALA A 228 11.85 -11.84 -6.68
CA ALA A 228 10.79 -12.33 -5.80
C ALA A 228 9.75 -13.23 -6.51
N SER A 229 10.01 -13.70 -7.73
CA SER A 229 9.04 -14.45 -8.54
C SER A 229 8.56 -15.76 -7.91
N PHE A 230 9.29 -16.32 -6.96
CA PHE A 230 8.89 -17.52 -6.20
C PHE A 230 8.31 -17.20 -4.81
N LEU A 231 8.11 -15.92 -4.50
CA LEU A 231 7.51 -15.47 -3.23
C LEU A 231 6.06 -15.06 -3.48
N THR A 232 5.11 -15.77 -2.87
CA THR A 232 3.69 -15.40 -2.85
C THR A 232 3.05 -15.76 -1.51
N GLY A 233 2.07 -14.97 -1.07
CA GLY A 233 1.40 -15.12 0.22
C GLY A 233 2.27 -14.72 1.43
N GLN A 234 3.42 -14.08 1.20
CA GLN A 234 4.36 -13.73 2.25
C GLN A 234 4.03 -12.36 2.87
N VAL A 235 4.48 -12.20 4.11
CA VAL A 235 4.41 -10.93 4.84
C VAL A 235 5.85 -10.53 5.21
N LEU A 236 6.28 -9.36 4.73
CA LEU A 236 7.58 -8.78 5.08
C LEU A 236 7.34 -7.55 5.97
N SER A 237 7.99 -7.53 7.14
CA SER A 237 7.85 -6.43 8.10
C SER A 237 9.12 -5.58 8.16
N PRO A 238 9.20 -4.45 7.44
CA PRO A 238 10.23 -3.44 7.63
C PRO A 238 9.90 -2.61 8.88
N GLY A 239 10.12 -3.20 10.06
CA GLY A 239 9.71 -2.65 11.35
C GLY A 239 10.86 -2.40 12.32
N GLY A 240 12.13 -2.48 11.87
CA GLY A 240 13.29 -2.26 12.76
C GLY A 240 13.43 -3.25 13.90
N GLY A 241 12.67 -4.36 13.87
CA GLY A 241 12.70 -5.40 14.92
C GLY A 241 11.66 -5.20 16.04
N ILE A 242 10.83 -4.16 16.00
CA ILE A 242 9.79 -3.91 17.03
C ILE A 242 8.74 -5.05 17.08
N VAL A 243 8.48 -5.67 15.95
CA VAL A 243 7.71 -6.91 15.82
C VAL A 243 8.46 -7.87 14.91
N ILE A 244 8.63 -9.11 15.37
CA ILE A 244 9.23 -10.20 14.59
C ILE A 244 8.09 -11.18 14.23
N VAL A 245 7.92 -11.47 12.96
CA VAL A 245 6.85 -12.32 12.38
C VAL A 245 7.45 -13.61 11.85
#